data_dbdd8035fd02a9b809d8d3dbe21b8b16
#
_entry.id   dbdd8035fd02a9b809d8d3dbe21b8b16
#
_cell.length_a   1.000
_cell.length_b   1.000
_cell.length_c   1.000
_cell.angle_alpha   90.00
_cell.angle_beta   90.00
_cell.angle_gamma   90.00
#
_symmetry.space_group_name_H-M   'P 1'
#
loop_
_entity.id
_entity.type
_entity.pdbx_description
1 polymer ?
#
loop_
_entity_poly.entity_id
_entity_poly.type
_entity_poly.pdbx_seq_one_letter_code
_entity_poly.pdbx_strand_id
1 'polypeptide(L)'
;MFILNQAIALVSVPPGSFIYHIVGLFALEAAFAMSFSQYRRAPESEFGRFALAAGAALCLRVVLVILAVLSIFGFVNGSLLLPPLDRAFALSIFLLLGWAFLSRSNDITGDVVLSIGLIMIAIGTVIALVLWSNVSTSGISYNNSTHDLLWAAPQVGLLLGIIVMLLWRRPEDWDLGFGIFVLALLGTLLHLGFSLNTQMLSGHISAFTRMTDLAIFPMFALVIYRRVLRLTVLIVDADESSSFMPLLESPVDPGLSPQIAKALAAIGVETDKSAAIESISRGAGTALGAEMAIIWELASDNLSIRCLGGYDLLRSRKVVGFTLPVNTADGIRSTILSTSYRRLNPSTDEAEIRLITDQVGMQYLAPALMATLPSVREQRYAVMVLSPDSLADWNEDAGQLLLALVDPIARVLDNVTSEGDC
;
A
#
# COMPACT_ATOMS: atom_id res chain seq x y z
N MET A 1 13.59 -18.38 38.18
CA MET A 1 12.23 -18.22 38.74
C MET A 1 11.84 -16.76 38.96
N PHE A 2 12.59 -15.94 39.72
CA PHE A 2 12.23 -14.54 40.02
C PHE A 2 11.99 -13.68 38.74
N ILE A 3 12.92 -13.67 37.79
CA ILE A 3 12.83 -12.91 36.54
C ILE A 3 11.61 -13.33 35.69
N LEU A 4 11.36 -14.65 35.62
CA LEU A 4 10.22 -15.19 34.90
C LEU A 4 8.88 -14.74 35.50
N ASN A 5 8.76 -14.79 36.82
CA ASN A 5 7.55 -14.33 37.51
C ASN A 5 7.34 -12.82 37.33
N GLN A 6 8.40 -12.01 37.29
CA GLN A 6 8.30 -10.59 37.00
C GLN A 6 7.86 -10.35 35.55
N ALA A 7 8.40 -11.09 34.59
CA ALA A 7 8.01 -10.99 33.18
C ALA A 7 6.53 -11.39 32.98
N ILE A 8 6.07 -12.47 33.62
CA ILE A 8 4.66 -12.88 33.60
C ILE A 8 3.78 -11.79 34.23
N ALA A 9 4.17 -11.22 35.37
CA ALA A 9 3.42 -10.14 35.99
C ALA A 9 3.33 -8.90 35.10
N LEU A 10 4.41 -8.58 34.39
CA LEU A 10 4.45 -7.43 33.46
C LEU A 10 3.35 -7.46 32.39
N VAL A 11 2.96 -8.63 31.90
CA VAL A 11 1.93 -8.75 30.83
C VAL A 11 0.55 -9.15 31.36
N SER A 12 0.47 -9.57 32.63
CA SER A 12 -0.75 -10.13 33.22
C SER A 12 -1.42 -9.21 34.24
N VAL A 13 -0.65 -8.32 34.87
CA VAL A 13 -1.12 -7.44 35.96
C VAL A 13 -1.02 -5.98 35.54
N PRO A 14 -1.99 -5.11 35.89
CA PRO A 14 -1.88 -3.67 35.68
C PRO A 14 -0.64 -3.09 36.39
N PRO A 15 0.08 -2.11 35.80
CA PRO A 15 -0.22 -1.44 34.52
C PRO A 15 0.28 -2.17 33.26
N GLY A 16 1.02 -3.26 33.40
CA GLY A 16 1.68 -3.95 32.28
C GLY A 16 0.71 -4.58 31.29
N SER A 17 -0.41 -5.14 31.78
CA SER A 17 -1.47 -5.65 30.88
C SER A 17 -2.08 -4.55 29.99
N PHE A 18 -2.12 -3.31 30.48
CA PHE A 18 -2.57 -2.17 29.69
C PHE A 18 -1.55 -1.79 28.61
N ILE A 19 -0.26 -1.78 28.95
CA ILE A 19 0.82 -1.54 27.97
C ILE A 19 0.77 -2.58 26.84
N TYR A 20 0.55 -3.85 27.15
CA TYR A 20 0.37 -4.92 26.17
C TYR A 20 -0.73 -4.59 25.16
N HIS A 21 -1.90 -4.17 25.63
CA HIS A 21 -3.01 -3.82 24.75
C HIS A 21 -2.69 -2.61 23.89
N ILE A 22 -2.08 -1.57 24.47
CA ILE A 22 -1.70 -0.35 23.73
C ILE A 22 -0.71 -0.69 22.61
N VAL A 23 0.38 -1.40 22.91
CA VAL A 23 1.41 -1.76 21.92
C VAL A 23 0.78 -2.59 20.79
N GLY A 24 -0.06 -3.57 21.13
CA GLY A 24 -0.73 -4.41 20.15
C GLY A 24 -1.69 -3.62 19.24
N LEU A 25 -2.48 -2.72 19.83
CA LEU A 25 -3.42 -1.88 19.07
C LEU A 25 -2.69 -0.93 18.13
N PHE A 26 -1.67 -0.19 18.60
CA PHE A 26 -0.90 0.71 17.75
C PHE A 26 -0.17 -0.02 16.62
N ALA A 27 0.41 -1.18 16.88
CA ALA A 27 1.08 -1.96 15.84
C ALA A 27 0.10 -2.46 14.78
N LEU A 28 -1.07 -2.95 15.17
CA LEU A 28 -2.12 -3.38 14.25
C LEU A 28 -2.75 -2.21 13.48
N GLU A 29 -2.94 -1.05 14.14
CA GLU A 29 -3.41 0.16 13.48
C GLU A 29 -2.42 0.65 12.42
N ALA A 30 -1.12 0.69 12.74
CA ALA A 30 -0.08 1.05 11.79
C ALA A 30 -0.05 0.07 10.60
N ALA A 31 -0.14 -1.24 10.87
CA ALA A 31 -0.23 -2.28 9.84
C ALA A 31 -1.45 -2.09 8.94
N PHE A 32 -2.62 -1.84 9.54
CA PHE A 32 -3.86 -1.56 8.80
C PHE A 32 -3.76 -0.29 7.95
N ALA A 33 -3.33 0.82 8.55
CA ALA A 33 -3.24 2.10 7.85
C ALA A 33 -2.30 2.04 6.64
N MET A 34 -1.11 1.43 6.80
CA MET A 34 -0.16 1.25 5.70
C MET A 34 -0.71 0.36 4.59
N SER A 35 -1.24 -0.82 4.94
CA SER A 35 -1.76 -1.77 3.95
C SER A 35 -3.01 -1.24 3.25
N PHE A 36 -3.93 -0.59 3.97
CA PHE A 36 -5.13 0.01 3.42
C PHE A 36 -4.82 1.20 2.50
N SER A 37 -3.84 2.04 2.86
CA SER A 37 -3.38 3.12 1.99
C SER A 37 -2.85 2.59 0.66
N GLN A 38 -2.07 1.51 0.67
CA GLN A 38 -1.57 0.89 -0.56
C GLN A 38 -2.67 0.19 -1.35
N TYR A 39 -3.59 -0.51 -0.69
CA TYR A 39 -4.75 -1.12 -1.34
C TYR A 39 -5.61 -0.07 -2.08
N ARG A 40 -5.83 1.10 -1.49
CA ARG A 40 -6.56 2.19 -2.17
C ARG A 40 -5.86 2.71 -3.42
N ARG A 41 -4.53 2.64 -3.48
CA ARG A 41 -3.73 3.06 -4.64
C ARG A 41 -3.69 1.99 -5.74
N ALA A 42 -3.66 0.71 -5.35
CA ALA A 42 -3.60 -0.44 -6.24
C ALA A 42 -4.53 -1.55 -5.73
N PRO A 43 -5.85 -1.51 -6.07
CA PRO A 43 -6.85 -2.46 -5.56
C PRO A 43 -6.59 -3.92 -5.90
N GLU A 44 -5.88 -4.20 -6.99
CA GLU A 44 -5.51 -5.56 -7.42
C GLU A 44 -4.31 -6.14 -6.65
N SER A 45 -3.70 -5.32 -5.78
CA SER A 45 -2.53 -5.72 -5.02
C SER A 45 -2.85 -6.65 -3.84
N GLU A 46 -1.83 -7.39 -3.39
CA GLU A 46 -1.90 -8.25 -2.19
C GLU A 46 -2.23 -7.47 -0.91
N PHE A 47 -2.05 -6.15 -0.91
CA PHE A 47 -2.31 -5.30 0.25
C PHE A 47 -3.74 -5.33 0.75
N GLY A 48 -4.73 -5.66 -0.10
CA GLY A 48 -6.11 -5.85 0.32
C GLY A 48 -6.27 -6.93 1.39
N ARG A 49 -5.51 -8.03 1.28
CA ARG A 49 -5.52 -9.12 2.26
C ARG A 49 -4.83 -8.75 3.56
N PHE A 50 -3.69 -8.08 3.48
CA PHE A 50 -3.00 -7.57 4.67
C PHE A 50 -3.85 -6.52 5.39
N ALA A 51 -4.55 -5.64 4.65
CA ALA A 51 -5.48 -4.66 5.23
C ALA A 51 -6.65 -5.35 5.93
N LEU A 52 -7.25 -6.37 5.29
CA LEU A 52 -8.34 -7.13 5.89
C LEU A 52 -7.88 -7.88 7.14
N ALA A 53 -6.73 -8.56 7.09
CA ALA A 53 -6.18 -9.29 8.21
C ALA A 53 -5.83 -8.36 9.39
N ALA A 54 -5.14 -7.24 9.12
CA ALA A 54 -4.80 -6.24 10.13
C ALA A 54 -6.04 -5.58 10.74
N GLY A 55 -7.01 -5.17 9.88
CA GLY A 55 -8.26 -4.56 10.31
C GLY A 55 -9.12 -5.50 11.16
N ALA A 56 -9.27 -6.76 10.74
CA ALA A 56 -9.99 -7.78 11.52
C ALA A 56 -9.28 -8.08 12.85
N ALA A 57 -7.95 -8.23 12.85
CA ALA A 57 -7.17 -8.41 14.08
C ALA A 57 -7.32 -7.22 15.03
N LEU A 58 -7.28 -5.99 14.51
CA LEU A 58 -7.50 -4.76 15.27
C LEU A 58 -8.91 -4.76 15.90
N CYS A 59 -9.95 -5.07 15.11
CA CYS A 59 -11.33 -5.15 15.62
C CYS A 59 -11.47 -6.19 16.73
N LEU A 60 -10.91 -7.39 16.57
CA LEU A 60 -10.95 -8.43 17.60
C LEU A 60 -10.26 -7.98 18.90
N ARG A 61 -9.12 -7.29 18.79
CA ARG A 61 -8.40 -6.73 19.97
C ARG A 61 -9.18 -5.61 20.63
N VAL A 62 -9.80 -4.71 19.87
CA VAL A 62 -10.67 -3.65 20.41
C VAL A 62 -11.85 -4.25 21.16
N VAL A 63 -12.52 -5.25 20.59
CA VAL A 63 -13.63 -5.97 21.28
C VAL A 63 -13.16 -6.58 22.59
N LEU A 64 -11.97 -7.21 22.62
CA LEU A 64 -11.43 -7.79 23.85
C LEU A 64 -11.17 -6.73 24.91
N VAL A 65 -10.63 -5.58 24.53
CA VAL A 65 -10.39 -4.45 25.45
C VAL A 65 -11.71 -3.91 25.99
N ILE A 66 -12.71 -3.73 25.15
CA ILE A 66 -14.05 -3.27 25.58
C ILE A 66 -14.65 -4.25 26.59
N LEU A 67 -14.61 -5.56 26.31
CA LEU A 67 -15.11 -6.57 27.23
C LEU A 67 -14.33 -6.59 28.55
N ALA A 68 -13.02 -6.38 28.52
CA ALA A 68 -12.20 -6.27 29.72
C ALA A 68 -12.61 -5.05 30.57
N VAL A 69 -12.84 -3.90 29.92
CA VAL A 69 -13.34 -2.68 30.61
C VAL A 69 -14.73 -2.91 31.19
N LEU A 70 -15.66 -3.50 30.43
CA LEU A 70 -17.00 -3.83 30.95
C LEU A 70 -16.94 -4.81 32.12
N SER A 71 -15.98 -5.72 32.13
CA SER A 71 -15.75 -6.62 33.25
C SER A 71 -15.27 -5.89 34.52
N ILE A 72 -14.40 -4.89 34.37
CA ILE A 72 -13.92 -4.06 35.50
C ILE A 72 -15.09 -3.30 36.14
N PHE A 73 -16.02 -2.80 35.33
CA PHE A 73 -17.22 -2.12 35.81
C PHE A 73 -18.35 -3.08 36.30
N GLY A 74 -18.14 -4.39 36.24
CA GLY A 74 -19.10 -5.38 36.70
C GLY A 74 -20.30 -5.62 35.76
N PHE A 75 -20.28 -5.06 34.53
CA PHE A 75 -21.36 -5.30 33.55
C PHE A 75 -21.33 -6.70 32.97
N VAL A 76 -20.17 -7.35 32.93
CA VAL A 76 -19.99 -8.71 32.45
C VAL A 76 -19.09 -9.51 33.39
N ASN A 77 -19.31 -10.81 33.43
CA ASN A 77 -18.43 -11.71 34.19
C ASN A 77 -17.16 -12.00 33.39
N GLY A 78 -16.05 -11.28 33.73
CA GLY A 78 -14.78 -11.39 33.03
C GLY A 78 -14.12 -12.74 33.14
N SER A 79 -14.22 -13.43 34.27
CA SER A 79 -13.64 -14.78 34.44
C SER A 79 -14.35 -15.84 33.58
N LEU A 80 -15.61 -15.58 33.22
CA LEU A 80 -16.38 -16.43 32.34
C LEU A 80 -16.10 -16.18 30.87
N LEU A 81 -16.11 -14.90 30.44
CA LEU A 81 -16.10 -14.53 29.02
C LEU A 81 -14.68 -14.35 28.45
N LEU A 82 -13.81 -13.66 29.20
CA LEU A 82 -12.51 -13.24 28.66
C LEU A 82 -11.59 -14.41 28.28
N PRO A 83 -11.43 -15.49 29.09
CA PRO A 83 -10.46 -16.52 28.77
C PRO A 83 -10.77 -17.28 27.47
N PRO A 84 -12.00 -17.81 27.23
CA PRO A 84 -12.32 -18.45 25.96
C PRO A 84 -12.22 -17.53 24.76
N LEU A 85 -12.65 -16.26 24.89
CA LEU A 85 -12.59 -15.27 23.81
C LEU A 85 -11.15 -14.86 23.48
N ASP A 86 -10.28 -14.67 24.48
CA ASP A 86 -8.86 -14.35 24.27
C ASP A 86 -8.17 -15.44 23.42
N ARG A 87 -8.45 -16.71 23.70
CA ARG A 87 -7.93 -17.84 22.91
C ARG A 87 -8.51 -17.92 21.51
N ALA A 88 -9.83 -17.77 21.38
CA ALA A 88 -10.51 -17.78 20.10
C ALA A 88 -10.02 -16.65 19.18
N PHE A 89 -9.84 -15.45 19.74
CA PHE A 89 -9.34 -14.30 19.00
C PHE A 89 -7.86 -14.48 18.59
N ALA A 90 -7.02 -15.02 19.47
CA ALA A 90 -5.64 -15.34 19.13
C ALA A 90 -5.56 -16.34 17.96
N LEU A 91 -6.35 -17.42 18.01
CA LEU A 91 -6.42 -18.41 16.93
C LEU A 91 -6.93 -17.78 15.62
N SER A 92 -7.97 -16.92 15.69
CA SER A 92 -8.51 -16.20 14.54
C SER A 92 -7.49 -15.26 13.92
N ILE A 93 -6.72 -14.54 14.73
CA ILE A 93 -5.66 -13.62 14.27
C ILE A 93 -4.58 -14.42 13.54
N PHE A 94 -4.10 -15.53 14.09
CA PHE A 94 -3.09 -16.34 13.41
C PHE A 94 -3.60 -16.98 12.13
N LEU A 95 -4.87 -17.36 12.06
CA LEU A 95 -5.49 -17.83 10.83
C LEU A 95 -5.55 -16.73 9.76
N LEU A 96 -5.96 -15.51 10.14
CA LEU A 96 -6.01 -14.34 9.25
C LEU A 96 -4.62 -13.96 8.74
N LEU A 97 -3.62 -13.93 9.63
CA LEU A 97 -2.23 -13.64 9.24
C LEU A 97 -1.69 -14.73 8.31
N GLY A 98 -1.90 -16.01 8.64
CA GLY A 98 -1.49 -17.14 7.80
C GLY A 98 -2.11 -17.06 6.40
N TRP A 99 -3.40 -16.75 6.32
CA TRP A 99 -4.09 -16.53 5.05
C TRP A 99 -3.48 -15.35 4.27
N ALA A 100 -3.23 -14.22 4.92
CA ALA A 100 -2.65 -13.04 4.25
C ALA A 100 -1.25 -13.32 3.68
N PHE A 101 -0.43 -14.14 4.36
CA PHE A 101 0.90 -14.52 3.88
C PHE A 101 0.89 -15.61 2.80
N LEU A 102 -0.01 -16.59 2.89
CA LEU A 102 0.03 -17.80 2.06
C LEU A 102 -0.84 -17.73 0.81
N SER A 103 -1.89 -16.92 0.82
CA SER A 103 -2.81 -16.83 -0.31
C SER A 103 -2.30 -15.87 -1.37
N ARG A 104 -2.53 -16.19 -2.66
CA ARG A 104 -2.27 -15.30 -3.80
C ARG A 104 -3.51 -14.45 -4.10
N SER A 105 -3.34 -13.36 -4.86
CA SER A 105 -4.47 -12.62 -5.41
C SER A 105 -5.36 -13.58 -6.21
N ASN A 106 -6.67 -13.57 -5.97
CA ASN A 106 -7.67 -14.48 -6.55
C ASN A 106 -7.55 -15.98 -6.15
N ASP A 107 -6.98 -16.28 -4.98
CA ASP A 107 -6.94 -17.66 -4.45
C ASP A 107 -8.26 -18.01 -3.72
N ILE A 108 -9.25 -18.47 -4.49
CA ILE A 108 -10.55 -18.89 -3.96
C ILE A 108 -10.38 -20.00 -2.90
N THR A 109 -9.40 -20.89 -3.08
CA THR A 109 -9.15 -21.99 -2.12
C THR A 109 -8.72 -21.42 -0.76
N GLY A 110 -7.80 -20.45 -0.76
CA GLY A 110 -7.37 -19.77 0.46
C GLY A 110 -8.52 -19.06 1.18
N ASP A 111 -9.41 -18.42 0.43
CA ASP A 111 -10.57 -17.69 0.97
C ASP A 111 -11.62 -18.66 1.57
N VAL A 112 -11.84 -19.80 0.92
CA VAL A 112 -12.72 -20.87 1.44
C VAL A 112 -12.14 -21.47 2.72
N VAL A 113 -10.85 -21.77 2.76
CA VAL A 113 -10.18 -22.31 3.96
C VAL A 113 -10.26 -21.32 5.12
N LEU A 114 -10.02 -20.01 4.87
CA LEU A 114 -10.20 -18.97 5.87
C LEU A 114 -11.63 -18.94 6.41
N SER A 115 -12.62 -18.93 5.53
CA SER A 115 -14.04 -18.86 5.91
C SER A 115 -14.46 -20.05 6.75
N ILE A 116 -14.11 -21.27 6.33
CA ILE A 116 -14.38 -22.50 7.09
C ILE A 116 -13.67 -22.44 8.46
N GLY A 117 -12.40 -22.03 8.49
CA GLY A 117 -11.64 -21.89 9.73
C GLY A 117 -12.28 -20.92 10.71
N LEU A 118 -12.70 -19.73 10.26
CA LEU A 118 -13.38 -18.75 11.11
C LEU A 118 -14.74 -19.27 11.63
N ILE A 119 -15.52 -19.96 10.79
CA ILE A 119 -16.79 -20.59 11.21
C ILE A 119 -16.53 -21.65 12.29
N MET A 120 -15.52 -22.49 12.09
CA MET A 120 -15.16 -23.52 13.08
C MET A 120 -14.71 -22.91 14.41
N ILE A 121 -13.93 -21.84 14.38
CA ILE A 121 -13.51 -21.09 15.58
C ILE A 121 -14.73 -20.49 16.27
N ALA A 122 -15.66 -19.86 15.52
CA ALA A 122 -16.89 -19.30 16.08
C ALA A 122 -17.75 -20.34 16.78
N ILE A 123 -17.98 -21.50 16.14
CA ILE A 123 -18.71 -22.63 16.73
C ILE A 123 -17.98 -23.14 17.99
N GLY A 124 -16.67 -23.35 17.89
CA GLY A 124 -15.82 -23.77 19.01
C GLY A 124 -15.88 -22.78 20.17
N THR A 125 -15.96 -21.48 19.89
CA THR A 125 -16.10 -20.43 20.92
C THR A 125 -17.41 -20.56 21.68
N VAL A 126 -18.52 -20.76 20.99
CA VAL A 126 -19.83 -20.96 21.64
C VAL A 126 -19.80 -22.20 22.53
N ILE A 127 -19.27 -23.31 22.02
CA ILE A 127 -19.15 -24.55 22.77
C ILE A 127 -18.25 -24.34 24.00
N ALA A 128 -17.10 -23.71 23.83
CA ALA A 128 -16.16 -23.45 24.92
C ALA A 128 -16.78 -22.56 26.02
N LEU A 129 -17.54 -21.52 25.64
CA LEU A 129 -18.26 -20.66 26.59
C LEU A 129 -19.30 -21.45 27.41
N VAL A 130 -20.10 -22.29 26.75
CA VAL A 130 -21.10 -23.13 27.42
C VAL A 130 -20.44 -24.13 28.36
N LEU A 131 -19.39 -24.81 27.94
CA LEU A 131 -18.68 -25.79 28.76
C LEU A 131 -17.97 -25.10 29.96
N TRP A 132 -17.33 -23.95 29.70
CA TRP A 132 -16.63 -23.21 30.74
C TRP A 132 -17.60 -22.60 31.76
N SER A 133 -18.79 -22.20 31.36
CA SER A 133 -19.79 -21.67 32.29
C SER A 133 -20.14 -22.63 33.42
N ASN A 134 -20.10 -23.93 33.16
CA ASN A 134 -20.36 -24.98 34.17
C ASN A 134 -19.21 -25.19 35.15
N VAL A 135 -17.97 -24.80 34.75
CA VAL A 135 -16.76 -25.05 35.54
C VAL A 135 -16.21 -23.79 36.21
N SER A 136 -16.50 -22.61 35.64
CA SER A 136 -15.95 -21.33 36.09
C SER A 136 -16.22 -20.99 37.56
N THR A 137 -17.27 -21.55 38.14
CA THR A 137 -17.63 -21.37 39.56
C THR A 137 -16.86 -22.30 40.52
N SER A 138 -16.13 -23.29 40.00
CA SER A 138 -15.40 -24.27 40.81
C SER A 138 -14.05 -23.79 41.39
N GLY A 139 -13.67 -22.52 41.10
CA GLY A 139 -12.38 -21.94 41.51
C GLY A 139 -11.17 -22.46 40.72
N ILE A 140 -11.38 -23.23 39.67
CA ILE A 140 -10.30 -23.73 38.80
C ILE A 140 -9.82 -22.60 37.90
N SER A 141 -8.50 -22.47 37.77
CA SER A 141 -7.88 -21.55 36.82
C SER A 141 -8.09 -22.02 35.37
N TYR A 142 -8.43 -21.11 34.44
CA TYR A 142 -8.63 -21.48 33.04
C TYR A 142 -7.38 -22.11 32.42
N ASN A 143 -6.21 -21.53 32.70
CA ASN A 143 -4.92 -22.01 32.18
C ASN A 143 -4.61 -23.48 32.55
N ASN A 144 -5.16 -23.95 33.66
CA ASN A 144 -4.93 -25.32 34.17
C ASN A 144 -6.11 -26.26 33.86
N SER A 145 -7.04 -25.80 33.04
CA SER A 145 -8.23 -26.57 32.63
C SER A 145 -8.03 -27.30 31.32
N THR A 146 -8.78 -28.37 31.13
CA THR A 146 -8.87 -29.05 29.82
C THR A 146 -9.42 -28.14 28.72
N HIS A 147 -10.14 -27.07 29.08
CA HIS A 147 -10.69 -26.09 28.13
C HIS A 147 -9.59 -25.26 27.47
N ASP A 148 -8.51 -24.91 28.20
CA ASP A 148 -7.35 -24.22 27.62
C ASP A 148 -6.62 -25.12 26.61
N LEU A 149 -6.49 -26.41 26.92
CA LEU A 149 -5.89 -27.42 26.02
C LEU A 149 -6.67 -27.58 24.71
N LEU A 150 -8.01 -27.45 24.75
CA LEU A 150 -8.85 -27.49 23.53
C LEU A 150 -8.54 -26.37 22.55
N TRP A 151 -8.02 -25.24 23.03
CA TRP A 151 -7.57 -24.13 22.18
C TRP A 151 -6.10 -24.26 21.79
N ALA A 152 -5.24 -24.68 22.72
CA ALA A 152 -3.81 -24.79 22.49
C ALA A 152 -3.48 -25.82 21.40
N ALA A 153 -4.18 -26.96 21.35
CA ALA A 153 -3.92 -28.01 20.37
C ALA A 153 -4.21 -27.55 18.92
N PRO A 154 -5.40 -27.01 18.58
CA PRO A 154 -5.64 -26.43 17.25
C PRO A 154 -4.68 -25.29 16.89
N GLN A 155 -4.30 -24.45 17.87
CA GLN A 155 -3.36 -23.34 17.63
C GLN A 155 -1.98 -23.87 17.26
N VAL A 156 -1.45 -24.86 17.96
CA VAL A 156 -0.19 -25.52 17.60
C VAL A 156 -0.27 -26.14 16.22
N GLY A 157 -1.35 -26.88 15.92
CA GLY A 157 -1.58 -27.49 14.59
C GLY A 157 -1.62 -26.45 13.48
N LEU A 158 -2.35 -25.35 13.67
CA LEU A 158 -2.45 -24.25 12.71
C LEU A 158 -1.05 -23.60 12.49
N LEU A 159 -0.34 -23.25 13.55
CA LEU A 159 0.96 -22.59 13.46
C LEU A 159 1.99 -23.49 12.78
N LEU A 160 2.04 -24.78 13.11
CA LEU A 160 2.91 -25.74 12.41
C LEU A 160 2.56 -25.85 10.94
N GLY A 161 1.27 -25.95 10.60
CA GLY A 161 0.80 -25.98 9.21
C GLY A 161 1.22 -24.73 8.44
N ILE A 162 1.08 -23.53 9.01
CA ILE A 162 1.50 -22.27 8.39
C ILE A 162 3.02 -22.27 8.19
N ILE A 163 3.81 -22.65 9.21
CA ILE A 163 5.28 -22.71 9.15
C ILE A 163 5.73 -23.63 8.02
N VAL A 164 5.18 -24.84 7.94
CA VAL A 164 5.50 -25.79 6.87
C VAL A 164 5.16 -25.23 5.50
N MET A 165 4.00 -24.60 5.36
CA MET A 165 3.58 -23.99 4.09
C MET A 165 4.47 -22.79 3.70
N LEU A 166 4.90 -21.97 4.67
CA LEU A 166 5.84 -20.87 4.42
C LEU A 166 7.20 -21.39 3.95
N LEU A 167 7.72 -22.45 4.55
CA LEU A 167 8.98 -23.08 4.14
C LEU A 167 8.87 -23.71 2.76
N TRP A 168 7.72 -24.26 2.41
CA TRP A 168 7.49 -24.88 1.11
C TRP A 168 7.27 -23.86 -0.01
N ARG A 169 6.35 -22.89 0.21
CA ARG A 169 5.97 -21.91 -0.82
C ARG A 169 6.93 -20.74 -0.92
N ARG A 170 7.65 -20.41 0.14
CA ARG A 170 8.58 -19.27 0.27
C ARG A 170 8.01 -18.00 -0.37
N PRO A 171 6.85 -17.50 0.09
CA PRO A 171 6.28 -16.26 -0.42
C PRO A 171 7.24 -15.10 -0.15
N GLU A 172 6.96 -13.96 -0.74
CA GLU A 172 7.70 -12.74 -0.46
C GLU A 172 7.69 -12.43 1.06
N ASP A 173 8.83 -12.01 1.61
CA ASP A 173 9.06 -11.81 3.05
C ASP A 173 8.80 -13.06 3.94
N TRP A 174 8.98 -14.26 3.38
CA TRP A 174 8.81 -15.51 4.12
C TRP A 174 9.67 -15.57 5.39
N ASP A 175 10.85 -14.94 5.40
CA ASP A 175 11.79 -14.87 6.51
C ASP A 175 11.17 -14.22 7.75
N LEU A 176 10.58 -13.03 7.61
CA LEU A 176 9.89 -12.34 8.70
C LEU A 176 8.56 -13.04 9.06
N GLY A 177 7.80 -13.50 8.06
CA GLY A 177 6.61 -14.30 8.29
C GLY A 177 6.92 -15.57 9.10
N PHE A 178 7.96 -16.29 8.74
CA PHE A 178 8.44 -17.45 9.48
C PHE A 178 8.78 -17.08 10.95
N GLY A 179 9.50 -15.97 11.16
CA GLY A 179 9.82 -15.48 12.49
C GLY A 179 8.57 -15.21 13.34
N ILE A 180 7.53 -14.59 12.77
CA ILE A 180 6.24 -14.32 13.42
C ILE A 180 5.60 -15.64 13.90
N PHE A 181 5.46 -16.61 13.01
CA PHE A 181 4.77 -17.87 13.36
C PHE A 181 5.60 -18.80 14.27
N VAL A 182 6.93 -18.77 14.17
CA VAL A 182 7.81 -19.48 15.11
C VAL A 182 7.71 -18.88 16.51
N LEU A 183 7.70 -17.55 16.64
CA LEU A 183 7.50 -16.88 17.93
C LEU A 183 6.12 -17.21 18.52
N ALA A 184 5.07 -17.20 17.71
CA ALA A 184 3.73 -17.59 18.13
C ALA A 184 3.67 -19.04 18.62
N LEU A 185 4.30 -19.96 17.89
CA LEU A 185 4.41 -21.36 18.26
C LEU A 185 5.19 -21.53 19.58
N LEU A 186 6.31 -20.85 19.71
CA LEU A 186 7.12 -20.87 20.94
C LEU A 186 6.30 -20.38 22.14
N GLY A 187 5.60 -19.25 22.01
CA GLY A 187 4.73 -18.72 23.07
C GLY A 187 3.62 -19.70 23.46
N THR A 188 3.01 -20.35 22.48
CA THR A 188 1.95 -21.35 22.70
C THR A 188 2.51 -22.61 23.38
N LEU A 189 3.66 -23.12 22.95
CA LEU A 189 4.30 -24.30 23.54
C LEU A 189 4.80 -24.02 24.97
N LEU A 190 5.37 -22.84 25.21
CA LEU A 190 5.75 -22.42 26.56
C LEU A 190 4.50 -22.32 27.45
N HIS A 191 3.43 -21.69 26.97
CA HIS A 191 2.18 -21.61 27.70
C HIS A 191 1.67 -23.01 28.06
N LEU A 192 1.60 -23.92 27.08
CA LEU A 192 1.16 -25.29 27.29
C LEU A 192 2.04 -26.06 28.28
N GLY A 193 3.37 -25.97 28.14
CA GLY A 193 4.34 -26.64 29.04
C GLY A 193 4.24 -26.18 30.48
N PHE A 194 4.02 -24.86 30.68
CA PHE A 194 3.87 -24.32 32.04
C PHE A 194 2.45 -24.51 32.59
N SER A 195 1.41 -24.56 31.77
CA SER A 195 0.04 -24.83 32.21
C SER A 195 -0.14 -26.25 32.70
N LEU A 196 0.58 -27.22 32.13
CA LEU A 196 0.62 -28.59 32.62
C LEU A 196 1.32 -28.70 33.99
N ASN A 197 2.16 -27.75 34.35
CA ASN A 197 2.80 -27.67 35.65
C ASN A 197 2.03 -26.70 36.55
N THR A 198 0.99 -27.19 37.20
CA THR A 198 -0.07 -26.48 37.92
C THR A 198 0.38 -25.45 38.97
N GLN A 199 1.66 -25.41 39.31
CA GLN A 199 2.19 -24.47 40.34
C GLN A 199 2.66 -23.13 39.74
N MET A 200 2.84 -23.02 38.41
CA MET A 200 3.49 -21.86 37.81
C MET A 200 2.57 -20.87 37.09
N LEU A 201 1.42 -21.27 36.58
CA LEU A 201 0.47 -20.42 35.87
C LEU A 201 -0.92 -20.51 36.51
N SER A 202 -1.08 -19.88 37.69
CA SER A 202 -2.41 -19.66 38.25
C SER A 202 -3.05 -18.46 37.58
N GLY A 203 -4.25 -18.62 37.01
CA GLY A 203 -5.02 -17.51 36.41
C GLY A 203 -5.74 -17.86 35.13
N HIS A 204 -6.24 -16.82 34.46
CA HIS A 204 -7.06 -16.93 33.26
C HIS A 204 -6.34 -16.39 32.02
N ILE A 205 -5.17 -15.79 32.17
CA ILE A 205 -4.45 -15.05 31.13
C ILE A 205 -3.27 -15.88 30.62
N SER A 206 -3.12 -15.98 29.30
CA SER A 206 -1.97 -16.61 28.64
C SER A 206 -0.76 -15.68 28.61
N ALA A 207 0.01 -15.62 29.69
CA ALA A 207 1.12 -14.70 29.77
C ALA A 207 2.20 -14.90 28.69
N PHE A 208 2.57 -16.13 28.36
CA PHE A 208 3.59 -16.40 27.33
C PHE A 208 3.15 -16.03 25.93
N THR A 209 1.89 -16.28 25.57
CA THR A 209 1.36 -15.84 24.29
C THR A 209 1.31 -14.32 24.21
N ARG A 210 0.94 -13.61 25.29
CA ARG A 210 0.97 -12.15 25.32
C ARG A 210 2.38 -11.58 25.20
N MET A 211 3.39 -12.22 25.81
CA MET A 211 4.79 -11.81 25.67
C MET A 211 5.26 -11.93 24.22
N THR A 212 4.91 -13.01 23.53
CA THR A 212 5.27 -13.17 22.13
C THR A 212 4.48 -12.23 21.21
N ASP A 213 3.21 -11.95 21.51
CA ASP A 213 2.38 -11.00 20.77
C ASP A 213 2.98 -9.58 20.76
N LEU A 214 3.66 -9.15 21.86
CA LEU A 214 4.38 -7.88 21.92
C LEU A 214 5.49 -7.75 20.86
N ALA A 215 6.04 -8.86 20.38
CA ALA A 215 6.99 -8.86 19.28
C ALA A 215 6.30 -9.12 17.92
N ILE A 216 5.31 -10.00 17.89
CA ILE A 216 4.60 -10.43 16.69
C ILE A 216 3.90 -9.26 15.98
N PHE A 217 3.13 -8.44 16.71
CA PHE A 217 2.39 -7.35 16.09
C PHE A 217 3.29 -6.24 15.51
N PRO A 218 4.35 -5.76 16.20
CA PRO A 218 5.32 -4.87 15.58
C PRO A 218 6.08 -5.50 14.40
N MET A 219 6.43 -6.80 14.47
CA MET A 219 7.03 -7.50 13.34
C MET A 219 6.09 -7.57 12.14
N PHE A 220 4.80 -7.78 12.37
CA PHE A 220 3.80 -7.76 11.30
C PHE A 220 3.70 -6.38 10.64
N ALA A 221 3.66 -5.30 11.43
CA ALA A 221 3.72 -3.94 10.91
C ALA A 221 5.02 -3.69 10.11
N LEU A 222 6.16 -4.22 10.57
CA LEU A 222 7.45 -4.14 9.88
C LEU A 222 7.44 -4.89 8.53
N VAL A 223 6.78 -6.04 8.43
CA VAL A 223 6.61 -6.76 7.16
C VAL A 223 5.88 -5.89 6.15
N ILE A 224 4.77 -5.27 6.55
CA ILE A 224 4.00 -4.40 5.68
C ILE A 224 4.82 -3.18 5.26
N TYR A 225 5.51 -2.54 6.22
CA TYR A 225 6.40 -1.42 5.95
C TYR A 225 7.51 -1.80 4.94
N ARG A 226 8.15 -2.96 5.11
CA ARG A 226 9.17 -3.47 4.19
C ARG A 226 8.61 -3.70 2.79
N ARG A 227 7.39 -4.22 2.66
CA ARG A 227 6.71 -4.38 1.36
C ARG A 227 6.39 -3.03 0.71
N VAL A 228 5.89 -2.07 1.49
CA VAL A 228 5.63 -0.71 1.00
C VAL A 228 6.93 -0.06 0.52
N LEU A 229 8.02 -0.17 1.28
CA LEU A 229 9.34 0.34 0.87
C LEU A 229 9.84 -0.33 -0.40
N ARG A 230 9.73 -1.65 -0.52
CA ARG A 230 10.15 -2.36 -1.74
C ARG A 230 9.37 -1.91 -2.97
N LEU A 231 8.06 -1.73 -2.86
CA LEU A 231 7.27 -1.18 -3.96
C LEU A 231 7.73 0.23 -4.31
N THR A 232 8.05 1.06 -3.32
CA THR A 232 8.59 2.40 -3.57
C THR A 232 9.98 2.31 -4.21
N VAL A 233 10.85 1.43 -3.72
CA VAL A 233 12.17 1.18 -4.30
C VAL A 233 12.05 0.52 -5.67
N LEU A 234 11.17 -0.46 -5.87
CA LEU A 234 10.92 -1.08 -7.17
C LEU A 234 10.34 -0.08 -8.18
N ILE A 235 9.52 0.87 -7.73
CA ILE A 235 9.09 1.98 -8.58
C ILE A 235 10.29 2.88 -8.89
N VAL A 236 11.16 3.14 -7.93
CA VAL A 236 12.41 3.90 -8.11
C VAL A 236 13.42 3.09 -8.92
N ASP A 237 13.60 1.79 -8.66
CA ASP A 237 14.53 0.88 -9.39
C ASP A 237 13.97 0.41 -10.73
N ALA A 238 12.66 0.32 -10.92
CA ALA A 238 12.06 0.16 -12.25
C ALA A 238 12.25 1.43 -13.08
N ASP A 239 12.20 2.58 -12.44
CA ASP A 239 12.67 3.84 -12.99
C ASP A 239 14.21 3.82 -13.24
N GLU A 240 15.02 3.14 -12.42
CA GLU A 240 16.46 3.00 -12.61
C GLU A 240 16.86 1.82 -13.52
N SER A 241 16.20 0.69 -13.46
CA SER A 241 16.54 -0.50 -14.27
C SER A 241 15.97 -0.46 -15.70
N SER A 242 14.94 0.37 -15.96
CA SER A 242 14.66 0.80 -17.34
C SER A 242 15.82 1.62 -17.93
N SER A 243 16.75 2.10 -17.09
CA SER A 243 17.99 2.76 -17.51
C SER A 243 19.11 1.80 -17.95
N PHE A 244 18.95 0.48 -17.82
CA PHE A 244 19.98 -0.52 -18.14
C PHE A 244 19.61 -1.50 -19.26
N MET A 245 18.81 -1.08 -20.23
CA MET A 245 18.95 -1.68 -21.55
C MET A 245 20.05 -0.92 -22.29
N PRO A 246 21.05 -1.58 -22.87
CA PRO A 246 22.04 -0.90 -23.68
C PRO A 246 21.33 -0.33 -24.92
N LEU A 247 20.88 0.91 -24.82
CA LEU A 247 20.67 1.74 -25.98
C LEU A 247 22.01 1.77 -26.69
N LEU A 248 22.06 1.20 -27.89
CA LEU A 248 23.12 1.32 -28.87
C LEU A 248 23.90 2.61 -28.66
N GLU A 249 25.22 2.45 -28.56
CA GLU A 249 26.23 3.47 -28.38
C GLU A 249 25.98 4.74 -29.22
N SER A 250 25.15 5.63 -28.70
CA SER A 250 25.26 7.04 -29.01
C SER A 250 25.97 7.69 -27.85
N PRO A 251 27.01 8.50 -28.07
CA PRO A 251 27.74 9.16 -27.01
C PRO A 251 26.77 10.05 -26.23
N VAL A 252 26.37 9.61 -25.03
CA VAL A 252 25.59 10.39 -24.08
C VAL A 252 26.48 11.55 -23.67
N ASP A 253 26.05 12.75 -23.98
CA ASP A 253 26.71 14.00 -23.60
C ASP A 253 26.86 14.01 -22.06
N PRO A 254 28.07 14.15 -21.49
CA PRO A 254 28.31 14.05 -20.05
C PRO A 254 27.67 15.17 -19.21
N GLY A 255 26.80 15.99 -19.81
CA GLY A 255 26.09 17.10 -19.18
C GLY A 255 24.59 16.85 -18.86
N LEU A 256 24.03 15.68 -19.20
CA LEU A 256 22.62 15.38 -18.90
C LEU A 256 22.41 15.16 -17.39
N SER A 257 21.50 15.93 -16.81
CA SER A 257 21.16 15.72 -15.39
C SER A 257 20.53 14.33 -15.20
N PRO A 258 20.73 13.67 -14.03
CA PRO A 258 20.13 12.37 -13.75
C PRO A 258 18.59 12.32 -13.91
N GLN A 259 17.94 13.46 -13.71
CA GLN A 259 16.49 13.62 -13.88
C GLN A 259 16.04 13.50 -15.33
N ILE A 260 16.82 14.06 -16.27
CA ILE A 260 16.54 13.93 -17.72
C ILE A 260 16.75 12.49 -18.16
N ALA A 261 17.84 11.84 -17.74
CA ALA A 261 18.10 10.44 -18.07
C ALA A 261 16.98 9.53 -17.57
N LYS A 262 16.46 9.79 -16.38
CA LYS A 262 15.34 9.06 -15.79
C LYS A 262 14.04 9.25 -16.55
N ALA A 263 13.71 10.48 -16.94
CA ALA A 263 12.53 10.78 -17.77
C ALA A 263 12.60 10.11 -19.14
N LEU A 264 13.80 10.10 -19.76
CA LEU A 264 14.03 9.48 -21.07
C LEU A 264 13.90 7.96 -21.04
N ALA A 265 14.36 7.32 -19.96
CA ALA A 265 14.23 5.88 -19.79
C ALA A 265 12.77 5.43 -19.65
N ALA A 266 11.92 6.26 -19.02
CA ALA A 266 10.49 5.97 -18.87
C ALA A 266 9.71 6.08 -20.20
N ILE A 267 10.22 6.79 -21.19
CA ILE A 267 9.51 7.15 -22.45
C ILE A 267 9.68 6.10 -23.57
N GLY A 268 10.63 5.14 -23.47
CA GLY A 268 11.22 4.47 -24.65
C GLY A 268 10.64 3.14 -25.12
N VAL A 269 9.56 2.55 -24.58
CA VAL A 269 9.25 1.12 -24.83
C VAL A 269 7.80 0.84 -25.29
N GLU A 270 6.95 1.84 -25.43
CA GLU A 270 5.53 1.59 -25.70
C GLU A 270 5.23 1.55 -27.19
N THR A 271 4.48 0.53 -27.62
CA THR A 271 4.02 0.36 -29.03
C THR A 271 2.63 0.92 -29.28
N ASP A 272 1.82 1.13 -28.24
CA ASP A 272 0.50 1.73 -28.35
C ASP A 272 0.54 3.25 -28.13
N LYS A 273 -0.12 4.01 -29.02
CA LYS A 273 -0.16 5.49 -28.97
C LYS A 273 -0.69 6.02 -27.62
N SER A 274 -1.73 5.40 -27.06
CA SER A 274 -2.31 5.84 -25.80
C SER A 274 -1.37 5.58 -24.62
N ALA A 275 -0.70 4.42 -24.61
CA ALA A 275 0.29 4.06 -23.61
C ALA A 275 1.54 4.95 -23.72
N ALA A 276 1.97 5.27 -24.93
CA ALA A 276 3.10 6.18 -25.17
C ALA A 276 2.80 7.61 -24.64
N ILE A 277 1.61 8.16 -24.93
CA ILE A 277 1.19 9.46 -24.41
C ILE A 277 1.18 9.48 -22.89
N GLU A 278 0.68 8.42 -22.24
CA GLU A 278 0.69 8.29 -20.79
C GLU A 278 2.11 8.25 -20.24
N SER A 279 2.98 7.43 -20.83
CA SER A 279 4.38 7.24 -20.41
C SER A 279 5.17 8.55 -20.57
N ILE A 280 5.03 9.24 -21.71
CA ILE A 280 5.63 10.56 -21.96
C ILE A 280 5.16 11.58 -20.91
N SER A 281 3.85 11.65 -20.67
CA SER A 281 3.29 12.63 -19.73
C SER A 281 3.75 12.34 -18.31
N ARG A 282 3.82 11.07 -17.89
CA ARG A 282 4.33 10.66 -16.60
C ARG A 282 5.81 11.01 -16.45
N GLY A 283 6.62 10.71 -17.47
CA GLY A 283 8.07 11.01 -17.47
C GLY A 283 8.34 12.51 -17.39
N ALA A 284 7.71 13.30 -18.24
CA ALA A 284 7.88 14.76 -18.28
C ALA A 284 7.41 15.41 -16.95
N GLY A 285 6.25 15.01 -16.46
CA GLY A 285 5.72 15.51 -15.20
C GLY A 285 6.59 15.16 -14.00
N THR A 286 7.11 13.93 -13.92
CA THR A 286 8.04 13.52 -12.85
C THR A 286 9.36 14.28 -12.89
N ALA A 287 9.94 14.46 -14.08
CA ALA A 287 11.21 15.21 -14.24
C ALA A 287 11.12 16.65 -13.76
N LEU A 288 9.97 17.28 -13.96
CA LEU A 288 9.73 18.69 -13.61
C LEU A 288 9.06 18.87 -12.24
N GLY A 289 8.69 17.78 -11.54
CA GLY A 289 7.94 17.86 -10.29
C GLY A 289 6.55 18.47 -10.48
N ALA A 290 5.93 18.26 -11.66
CA ALA A 290 4.62 18.80 -11.98
C ALA A 290 3.49 17.95 -11.36
N GLU A 291 2.31 18.55 -11.17
CA GLU A 291 1.10 17.78 -10.80
C GLU A 291 0.57 16.98 -11.99
N MET A 292 0.62 17.58 -13.18
CA MET A 292 0.03 17.02 -14.39
C MET A 292 0.88 17.35 -15.61
N ALA A 293 0.93 16.41 -16.56
CA ALA A 293 1.48 16.68 -17.88
C ALA A 293 0.52 16.22 -18.98
N ILE A 294 0.45 16.98 -20.07
CA ILE A 294 -0.52 16.85 -21.15
C ILE A 294 0.19 17.01 -22.50
N ILE A 295 -0.21 16.20 -23.49
CA ILE A 295 0.27 16.31 -24.87
C ILE A 295 -0.82 16.95 -25.74
N TRP A 296 -0.42 17.99 -26.44
CA TRP A 296 -1.27 18.74 -27.35
C TRP A 296 -0.91 18.46 -28.81
N GLU A 297 -1.92 18.49 -29.67
CA GLU A 297 -1.81 18.40 -31.11
C GLU A 297 -2.58 19.57 -31.76
N LEU A 298 -1.97 20.25 -32.69
CA LEU A 298 -2.69 21.19 -33.55
C LEU A 298 -3.31 20.40 -34.73
N ALA A 299 -4.64 20.45 -34.85
CA ALA A 299 -5.32 19.76 -35.94
C ALA A 299 -4.89 20.30 -37.33
N SER A 300 -4.92 19.46 -38.34
CA SER A 300 -4.46 19.79 -39.69
C SER A 300 -5.23 20.95 -40.34
N ASP A 301 -6.47 21.19 -39.89
CA ASP A 301 -7.29 22.32 -40.30
C ASP A 301 -6.89 23.69 -39.69
N ASN A 302 -6.00 23.63 -38.67
CA ASN A 302 -5.59 24.76 -37.80
C ASN A 302 -6.78 25.47 -37.12
N LEU A 303 -7.95 24.84 -37.00
CA LEU A 303 -9.14 25.42 -36.38
C LEU A 303 -9.38 24.86 -34.95
N SER A 304 -8.74 23.77 -34.62
CA SER A 304 -8.88 23.15 -33.32
C SER A 304 -7.53 22.68 -32.77
N ILE A 305 -7.43 22.67 -31.41
CA ILE A 305 -6.31 22.15 -30.67
C ILE A 305 -6.83 20.94 -29.88
N ARG A 306 -6.19 19.79 -30.06
CA ARG A 306 -6.59 18.55 -29.45
C ARG A 306 -5.64 18.19 -28.31
N CYS A 307 -6.16 18.01 -27.11
CA CYS A 307 -5.46 17.26 -26.06
C CYS A 307 -5.52 15.78 -26.44
N LEU A 308 -4.39 15.18 -26.72
CA LEU A 308 -4.30 13.74 -27.02
C LEU A 308 -4.49 12.89 -25.77
N GLY A 309 -4.14 13.43 -24.62
CA GLY A 309 -4.19 12.82 -23.32
C GLY A 309 -3.07 13.34 -22.43
N GLY A 310 -2.94 12.74 -21.25
CA GLY A 310 -1.95 13.15 -20.28
C GLY A 310 -1.97 12.25 -19.04
N TYR A 311 -1.24 12.66 -18.03
CA TYR A 311 -1.19 11.98 -16.75
C TYR A 311 -1.22 12.97 -15.58
N ASP A 312 -2.15 12.75 -14.64
CA ASP A 312 -2.27 13.43 -13.37
C ASP A 312 -1.43 12.66 -12.33
N LEU A 313 -0.25 13.18 -12.00
CA LEU A 313 0.68 12.51 -11.09
C LEU A 313 0.19 12.53 -9.64
N LEU A 314 -0.52 13.59 -9.25
CA LEU A 314 -1.03 13.72 -7.90
C LEU A 314 -2.14 12.69 -7.61
N ARG A 315 -3.05 12.50 -8.58
CA ARG A 315 -4.17 11.56 -8.45
C ARG A 315 -3.90 10.21 -9.11
N SER A 316 -2.72 10.03 -9.69
CA SER A 316 -2.29 8.80 -10.40
C SER A 316 -3.34 8.31 -11.42
N ARG A 317 -3.85 9.20 -12.25
CA ARG A 317 -4.90 8.89 -13.25
C ARG A 317 -4.57 9.44 -14.63
N LYS A 318 -5.06 8.76 -15.66
CA LYS A 318 -4.99 9.24 -17.05
C LYS A 318 -5.88 10.47 -17.23
N VAL A 319 -5.39 11.44 -18.00
CA VAL A 319 -6.17 12.56 -18.50
C VAL A 319 -6.79 12.13 -19.83
N VAL A 320 -8.11 12.19 -19.92
CA VAL A 320 -8.83 11.85 -21.15
C VAL A 320 -8.67 12.99 -22.15
N GLY A 321 -8.45 12.65 -23.42
CA GLY A 321 -8.32 13.63 -24.48
C GLY A 321 -9.60 14.46 -24.70
N PHE A 322 -9.43 15.74 -25.05
CA PHE A 322 -10.50 16.68 -25.37
C PHE A 322 -10.04 17.66 -26.46
N THR A 323 -10.97 18.43 -27.02
CA THR A 323 -10.67 19.38 -28.11
C THR A 323 -11.10 20.79 -27.72
N LEU A 324 -10.25 21.76 -28.01
CA LEU A 324 -10.50 23.18 -27.78
C LEU A 324 -10.55 23.91 -29.11
N PRO A 325 -11.49 24.86 -29.33
CA PRO A 325 -11.48 25.74 -30.45
C PRO A 325 -10.26 26.68 -30.38
N VAL A 326 -9.57 26.88 -31.48
CA VAL A 326 -8.36 27.72 -31.55
C VAL A 326 -8.60 29.16 -31.04
N ASN A 327 -9.77 29.72 -31.31
CA ASN A 327 -10.14 31.07 -30.92
C ASN A 327 -10.27 31.25 -29.41
N THR A 328 -10.35 30.19 -28.65
CA THR A 328 -10.40 30.21 -27.16
C THR A 328 -9.06 29.91 -26.49
N ALA A 329 -8.08 29.46 -27.25
CA ALA A 329 -6.77 29.02 -26.75
C ALA A 329 -5.62 29.54 -27.67
N ASP A 330 -5.64 30.83 -27.95
CA ASP A 330 -4.72 31.48 -28.89
C ASP A 330 -3.27 31.45 -28.41
N GLY A 331 -3.04 31.49 -27.10
CA GLY A 331 -1.73 31.37 -26.52
C GLY A 331 -1.14 29.94 -26.64
N ILE A 332 -1.96 28.91 -26.47
CA ILE A 332 -1.55 27.53 -26.71
C ILE A 332 -1.20 27.35 -28.17
N ARG A 333 -2.06 27.86 -29.11
CA ARG A 333 -1.79 27.84 -30.53
C ARG A 333 -0.49 28.54 -30.90
N SER A 334 -0.27 29.76 -30.41
CA SER A 334 0.93 30.53 -30.69
C SER A 334 2.19 29.81 -30.22
N THR A 335 2.11 29.11 -29.05
CA THR A 335 3.19 28.28 -28.55
C THR A 335 3.45 27.10 -29.48
N ILE A 336 2.43 26.33 -29.89
CA ILE A 336 2.58 25.20 -30.83
C ILE A 336 3.21 25.62 -32.15
N LEU A 337 2.97 26.85 -32.59
CA LEU A 337 3.54 27.41 -33.80
C LEU A 337 4.93 28.02 -33.62
N SER A 338 5.38 28.24 -32.38
CA SER A 338 6.72 28.74 -32.07
C SER A 338 7.73 27.60 -31.97
N THR A 339 9.02 27.91 -31.88
CA THR A 339 10.09 26.94 -31.65
C THR A 339 10.69 27.05 -30.23
N SER A 340 9.94 27.65 -29.31
CA SER A 340 10.39 27.95 -27.97
C SER A 340 9.41 27.40 -26.92
N TYR A 341 9.76 27.54 -25.66
CA TYR A 341 8.83 27.28 -24.56
C TYR A 341 8.11 28.58 -24.14
N ARG A 342 6.93 28.42 -23.54
CA ARG A 342 6.14 29.51 -22.96
C ARG A 342 5.72 29.16 -21.55
N ARG A 343 5.78 30.16 -20.67
CA ARG A 343 5.18 30.10 -19.34
C ARG A 343 3.81 30.75 -19.40
N LEU A 344 2.81 30.01 -18.90
CA LEU A 344 1.45 30.49 -18.72
C LEU A 344 1.26 30.80 -17.23
N ASN A 345 0.98 32.05 -16.93
CA ASN A 345 0.81 32.51 -15.56
C ASN A 345 -0.68 32.79 -15.28
N PRO A 346 -1.25 32.34 -14.14
CA PRO A 346 -2.64 32.62 -13.76
C PRO A 346 -3.03 34.09 -13.75
N SER A 347 -2.07 35.00 -13.55
CA SER A 347 -2.34 36.44 -13.53
C SER A 347 -2.50 37.07 -14.93
N THR A 348 -1.89 36.49 -15.96
CA THR A 348 -1.88 37.06 -17.34
C THR A 348 -2.66 36.18 -18.33
N ASP A 349 -2.66 34.88 -18.12
CA ASP A 349 -3.25 33.89 -19.03
C ASP A 349 -4.45 33.17 -18.36
N GLU A 350 -5.16 33.85 -17.45
CA GLU A 350 -6.24 33.26 -16.62
C GLU A 350 -7.28 32.53 -17.45
N ALA A 351 -7.75 33.09 -18.55
CA ALA A 351 -8.81 32.51 -19.36
C ALA A 351 -8.40 31.16 -19.99
N GLU A 352 -7.15 31.07 -20.49
CA GLU A 352 -6.62 29.83 -21.09
C GLU A 352 -6.36 28.76 -20.02
N ILE A 353 -5.76 29.15 -18.90
CA ILE A 353 -5.50 28.21 -17.80
C ILE A 353 -6.80 27.69 -17.22
N ARG A 354 -7.80 28.56 -17.01
CA ARG A 354 -9.13 28.15 -16.53
C ARG A 354 -9.79 27.14 -17.47
N LEU A 355 -9.72 27.39 -18.77
CA LEU A 355 -10.27 26.48 -19.75
C LEU A 355 -9.65 25.08 -19.67
N ILE A 356 -8.34 25.00 -19.46
CA ILE A 356 -7.61 23.72 -19.31
C ILE A 356 -7.97 23.07 -17.97
N THR A 357 -7.88 23.82 -16.86
CA THR A 357 -8.11 23.29 -15.51
C THR A 357 -9.53 22.75 -15.33
N ASP A 358 -10.53 23.43 -15.94
CA ASP A 358 -11.92 22.98 -15.94
C ASP A 358 -12.08 21.64 -16.68
N GLN A 359 -11.41 21.47 -17.83
CA GLN A 359 -11.48 20.23 -18.63
C GLN A 359 -10.78 19.04 -17.94
N VAL A 360 -9.67 19.30 -17.26
CA VAL A 360 -8.93 18.23 -16.54
C VAL A 360 -9.43 18.01 -15.10
N GLY A 361 -10.38 18.83 -14.63
CA GLY A 361 -11.01 18.71 -13.30
C GLY A 361 -10.10 19.17 -12.17
N MET A 362 -9.25 20.17 -12.39
CA MET A 362 -8.48 20.86 -11.35
C MET A 362 -9.36 21.94 -10.68
N GLN A 363 -9.22 22.09 -9.37
CA GLN A 363 -10.02 23.05 -8.59
C GLN A 363 -9.36 24.43 -8.42
N TYR A 364 -8.18 24.62 -8.98
CA TYR A 364 -7.41 25.86 -8.90
C TYR A 364 -6.71 26.16 -10.22
N LEU A 365 -6.32 27.42 -10.42
CA LEU A 365 -5.57 27.86 -11.58
C LEU A 365 -4.09 27.56 -11.37
N ALA A 366 -3.57 26.56 -12.07
CA ALA A 366 -2.17 26.16 -11.98
C ALA A 366 -1.31 26.87 -13.02
N PRO A 367 -0.14 27.46 -12.62
CA PRO A 367 0.84 27.91 -13.58
C PRO A 367 1.27 26.75 -14.49
N ALA A 368 1.34 27.00 -15.79
CA ALA A 368 1.72 25.99 -16.75
C ALA A 368 3.01 26.37 -17.50
N LEU A 369 3.79 25.35 -17.85
CA LEU A 369 4.95 25.46 -18.72
C LEU A 369 4.71 24.59 -19.94
N MET A 370 4.87 25.16 -21.14
CA MET A 370 4.58 24.51 -22.40
C MET A 370 5.74 24.63 -23.36
N ALA A 371 6.10 23.53 -24.04
CA ALA A 371 7.14 23.53 -25.08
C ALA A 371 6.64 22.85 -26.34
N THR A 372 7.03 23.40 -27.49
CA THR A 372 6.71 22.83 -28.80
C THR A 372 7.62 21.64 -29.09
N LEU A 373 7.05 20.57 -29.60
CA LEU A 373 7.78 19.42 -30.11
C LEU A 373 8.15 19.65 -31.58
N PRO A 374 9.29 19.13 -32.07
CA PRO A 374 9.58 19.07 -33.51
C PRO A 374 8.43 18.49 -34.28
N SER A 375 8.19 18.99 -35.49
CA SER A 375 7.12 18.50 -36.36
C SER A 375 7.32 17.03 -36.69
N VAL A 376 6.30 16.23 -36.37
CA VAL A 376 6.26 14.80 -36.64
C VAL A 376 5.28 14.58 -37.77
N ARG A 377 5.73 14.16 -38.97
CA ARG A 377 4.89 13.91 -40.18
C ARG A 377 3.92 15.06 -40.50
N GLU A 378 4.43 16.29 -40.53
CA GLU A 378 3.67 17.50 -40.76
C GLU A 378 2.66 17.90 -39.67
N GLN A 379 2.47 17.05 -38.66
CA GLN A 379 1.70 17.37 -37.45
C GLN A 379 2.52 18.10 -36.44
N ARG A 380 1.90 19.02 -35.72
CA ARG A 380 2.54 19.85 -34.71
C ARG A 380 2.03 19.49 -33.31
N TYR A 381 2.97 19.21 -32.43
CA TYR A 381 2.68 18.80 -31.06
C TYR A 381 3.31 19.77 -30.06
N ALA A 382 2.81 19.74 -28.85
CA ALA A 382 3.45 20.39 -27.72
C ALA A 382 3.23 19.57 -26.43
N VAL A 383 4.16 19.66 -25.53
CA VAL A 383 4.05 19.14 -24.18
C VAL A 383 3.79 20.28 -23.21
N MET A 384 2.82 20.11 -22.31
CA MET A 384 2.48 21.08 -21.26
C MET A 384 2.55 20.39 -19.92
N VAL A 385 3.13 21.06 -18.94
CA VAL A 385 3.15 20.64 -17.54
C VAL A 385 2.51 21.71 -16.67
N LEU A 386 1.73 21.28 -15.66
CA LEU A 386 1.04 22.14 -14.71
C LEU A 386 1.65 21.99 -13.32
N SER A 387 1.87 23.11 -12.64
CA SER A 387 2.45 23.15 -11.30
C SER A 387 1.49 22.57 -10.25
N PRO A 388 2.00 21.86 -9.20
CA PRO A 388 1.21 21.41 -8.06
C PRO A 388 0.82 22.54 -7.11
N ASP A 389 1.39 23.73 -7.28
CA ASP A 389 1.14 24.89 -6.43
C ASP A 389 0.70 26.09 -7.29
N SER A 390 -0.45 26.65 -6.96
CA SER A 390 -0.99 27.84 -7.63
C SER A 390 -0.11 29.10 -7.45
N LEU A 391 0.77 29.11 -6.46
CA LEU A 391 1.67 30.22 -6.14
C LEU A 391 3.10 30.00 -6.68
N ALA A 392 3.45 28.77 -7.07
CA ALA A 392 4.76 28.47 -7.62
C ALA A 392 4.84 28.94 -9.08
N ASP A 393 5.85 29.73 -9.39
CA ASP A 393 6.17 30.12 -10.77
C ASP A 393 7.28 29.22 -11.34
N TRP A 394 7.19 28.91 -12.64
CA TRP A 394 8.21 28.13 -13.32
C TRP A 394 9.48 28.95 -13.52
N ASN A 395 10.61 28.46 -13.01
CA ASN A 395 11.90 29.12 -13.19
C ASN A 395 12.51 28.84 -14.57
N GLU A 396 13.62 29.52 -14.91
CA GLU A 396 14.33 29.34 -16.18
C GLU A 396 14.86 27.91 -16.34
N ASP A 397 15.35 27.30 -15.25
CA ASP A 397 15.90 25.93 -15.28
C ASP A 397 14.84 24.90 -15.66
N ALA A 398 13.60 25.06 -15.17
CA ALA A 398 12.48 24.21 -15.58
C ALA A 398 12.16 24.34 -17.07
N GLY A 399 12.26 25.55 -17.63
CA GLY A 399 12.12 25.79 -19.06
C GLY A 399 13.18 25.07 -19.88
N GLN A 400 14.44 25.16 -19.47
CA GLN A 400 15.56 24.48 -20.12
C GLN A 400 15.44 22.95 -19.99
N LEU A 401 15.00 22.46 -18.82
CA LEU A 401 14.76 21.05 -18.59
C LEU A 401 13.65 20.51 -19.52
N LEU A 402 12.53 21.24 -19.67
CA LEU A 402 11.46 20.86 -20.57
C LEU A 402 11.94 20.83 -22.03
N LEU A 403 12.73 21.84 -22.46
CA LEU A 403 13.32 21.85 -23.79
C LEU A 403 14.25 20.66 -24.07
N ALA A 404 15.01 20.20 -23.07
CA ALA A 404 15.86 19.04 -23.22
C ALA A 404 15.07 17.71 -23.40
N LEU A 405 13.79 17.68 -23.00
CA LEU A 405 12.91 16.53 -23.20
C LEU A 405 12.18 16.54 -24.56
N VAL A 406 12.17 17.66 -25.26
CA VAL A 406 11.38 17.86 -26.48
C VAL A 406 11.76 16.90 -27.60
N ASP A 407 13.05 16.76 -27.93
CA ASP A 407 13.52 15.89 -28.99
C ASP A 407 13.28 14.39 -28.70
N PRO A 408 13.58 13.86 -27.50
CA PRO A 408 13.23 12.52 -27.14
C PRO A 408 11.73 12.20 -27.24
N ILE A 409 10.88 13.10 -26.72
CA ILE A 409 9.43 12.95 -26.79
C ILE A 409 8.95 12.89 -28.25
N ALA A 410 9.46 13.78 -29.11
CA ALA A 410 9.10 13.80 -30.51
C ALA A 410 9.45 12.48 -31.23
N ARG A 411 10.63 11.91 -30.95
CA ARG A 411 11.05 10.60 -31.51
C ARG A 411 10.12 9.46 -31.13
N VAL A 412 9.68 9.42 -29.88
CA VAL A 412 8.76 8.39 -29.43
C VAL A 412 7.38 8.54 -30.08
N LEU A 413 6.87 9.76 -30.19
CA LEU A 413 5.62 10.02 -30.90
C LEU A 413 5.70 9.65 -32.39
N ASP A 414 6.85 9.87 -33.05
CA ASP A 414 7.08 9.48 -34.44
C ASP A 414 7.06 7.96 -34.63
N ASN A 415 7.74 7.23 -33.77
CA ASN A 415 7.79 5.78 -33.82
C ASN A 415 6.39 5.16 -33.68
N VAL A 416 5.59 5.62 -32.69
CA VAL A 416 4.26 5.06 -32.42
C VAL A 416 3.22 5.46 -33.49
N THR A 417 3.37 6.62 -34.12
CA THR A 417 2.51 7.00 -35.24
C THR A 417 2.87 6.26 -36.51
N SER A 418 4.09 5.72 -36.66
CA SER A 418 4.51 4.94 -37.83
C SER A 418 3.92 3.53 -37.88
N GLU A 419 3.64 2.92 -36.74
CA GLU A 419 3.13 1.53 -36.68
C GLU A 419 1.61 1.44 -36.81
N GLY A 420 0.87 2.54 -36.68
CA GLY A 420 -0.60 2.58 -36.79
C GLY A 420 -1.15 2.70 -38.21
N ASP A 421 -0.29 2.93 -39.21
CA ASP A 421 -0.67 3.12 -40.64
C ASP A 421 -0.37 1.90 -41.54
N CYS A 422 -0.06 0.73 -40.95
CA CYS A 422 0.17 -0.53 -41.71
C CYS A 422 -1.00 -1.48 -41.65
#